data_b983688065e36eaf560666e25e119277
#
_entry.id   b983688065e36eaf560666e25e119277
#
_cell.length_a   1.000
_cell.length_b   1.000
_cell.length_c   1.000
_cell.angle_alpha   90.00
_cell.angle_beta   90.00
_cell.angle_gamma   90.00
#
_symmetry.space_group_name_H-M   'P 1'
#
loop_
_entity.id
_entity.type
_entity.pdbx_description
1 polymer ?
#
loop_
_entity_poly.entity_id
_entity_poly.type
_entity_poly.pdbx_seq_one_letter_code
_entity_poly.pdbx_strand_id
1 'polypeptide(L)'
;MTFGKMALVLAAGLFLGAATATPPRDLSAFRPMTVPPARFDGTLSVLTYNVEGLPFPVRIGRASAMAAIVAELRAMRASQDAPHVIVLQEAFMPEAQAIGAAAGYRYRAAGPVAAATNAAPMTAGDRIFAAGARWWKGETAGKLVGSGLAVLSDYPIVATRRMAFPAFACAGFDCLANKGALLVSVAVPGIATPVDIVTTHLNSRHASHVPTARANTAYFRQVAALDAFIAAGHDPRRPLIVAGDFNVGEEALRRATLLGGAAAHWHPSGRVADALHEAGRLGLPLPADALFSLGRARDWQFFAAGSRAGLALTGLTAPFGRDADGRMLSDHVGYVADFRFVPPPSAGETLAATTNARSRA
;
A
#
# COMPACT_ATOMS: atom_id res chain seq x y z
N MET A 1 -27.70 -8.75 8.02
CA MET A 1 -27.21 -10.08 8.44
C MET A 1 -26.51 -10.72 7.25
N THR A 2 -25.19 -10.69 7.21
CA THR A 2 -24.38 -11.17 6.06
C THR A 2 -23.63 -12.45 6.45
N PHE A 3 -24.16 -13.57 6.01
CA PHE A 3 -23.64 -14.93 6.21
C PHE A 3 -22.37 -15.26 5.39
N GLY A 4 -21.64 -14.29 4.87
CA GLY A 4 -20.66 -14.48 3.80
C GLY A 4 -19.22 -14.77 4.18
N LYS A 5 -18.81 -14.73 5.44
CA LYS A 5 -17.36 -14.78 5.79
C LYS A 5 -16.93 -15.91 6.73
N MET A 6 -17.81 -16.83 7.09
CA MET A 6 -17.51 -17.91 8.04
C MET A 6 -16.99 -19.20 7.38
N ALA A 7 -16.99 -19.31 6.06
CA ALA A 7 -16.68 -20.55 5.32
C ALA A 7 -15.19 -20.81 5.05
N LEU A 8 -14.30 -19.91 5.46
CA LEU A 8 -12.91 -19.92 4.95
C LEU A 8 -11.96 -20.92 5.61
N VAL A 9 -12.25 -21.38 6.82
CA VAL A 9 -11.34 -22.27 7.57
C VAL A 9 -11.74 -23.74 7.45
N LEU A 10 -12.97 -24.07 7.12
CA LEU A 10 -13.44 -25.46 6.96
C LEU A 10 -13.25 -26.02 5.54
N ALA A 11 -13.01 -25.18 4.54
CA ALA A 11 -12.86 -25.62 3.15
C ALA A 11 -11.47 -26.15 2.78
N ALA A 12 -10.43 -25.89 3.58
CA ALA A 12 -9.09 -26.40 3.30
C ALA A 12 -8.92 -27.91 3.60
N GLY A 13 -9.88 -28.53 4.25
CA GLY A 13 -9.79 -29.93 4.70
C GLY A 13 -10.61 -30.95 3.91
N LEU A 14 -11.46 -30.58 2.97
CA LEU A 14 -12.46 -31.47 2.36
C LEU A 14 -12.54 -31.45 0.82
N PHE A 15 -11.54 -30.89 0.10
CA PHE A 15 -11.49 -30.97 -1.36
C PHE A 15 -10.41 -31.90 -1.89
N LEU A 16 -10.46 -33.19 -1.45
CA LEU A 16 -9.85 -34.31 -2.17
C LEU A 16 -11.01 -35.09 -2.83
N GLY A 17 -11.43 -34.67 -4.01
CA GLY A 17 -12.33 -35.49 -4.79
C GLY A 17 -13.42 -34.71 -5.54
N ALA A 18 -13.04 -34.05 -6.60
CA ALA A 18 -13.73 -33.88 -7.88
C ALA A 18 -12.93 -32.85 -8.69
N ALA A 19 -12.09 -33.31 -9.60
CA ALA A 19 -11.51 -32.47 -10.64
C ALA A 19 -12.62 -32.05 -11.61
N THR A 20 -13.47 -31.13 -11.22
CA THR A 20 -14.27 -30.37 -12.20
C THR A 20 -13.26 -29.49 -12.92
N ALA A 21 -13.03 -29.77 -14.19
CA ALA A 21 -12.20 -28.95 -15.08
C ALA A 21 -12.68 -27.49 -14.95
N THR A 22 -11.89 -26.68 -14.27
CA THR A 22 -12.11 -25.24 -14.24
C THR A 22 -12.05 -24.80 -15.71
N PRO A 23 -13.07 -24.09 -16.25
CA PRO A 23 -13.01 -23.64 -17.63
C PRO A 23 -11.71 -22.87 -17.86
N PRO A 24 -11.07 -23.01 -19.03
CA PRO A 24 -9.82 -22.34 -19.30
C PRO A 24 -10.00 -20.83 -19.05
N ARG A 25 -9.19 -20.27 -18.15
CA ARG A 25 -9.21 -18.84 -17.86
C ARG A 25 -8.77 -18.10 -19.12
N ASP A 26 -9.60 -17.20 -19.62
CA ASP A 26 -9.18 -16.28 -20.66
C ASP A 26 -8.18 -15.28 -20.06
N LEU A 27 -6.92 -15.49 -20.34
CA LEU A 27 -5.81 -14.62 -19.93
C LEU A 27 -5.45 -13.59 -20.99
N SER A 28 -6.25 -13.43 -22.05
CA SER A 28 -5.98 -12.49 -23.15
C SER A 28 -5.85 -11.04 -22.65
N ALA A 29 -6.66 -10.65 -21.68
CA ALA A 29 -6.59 -9.33 -21.02
C ALA A 29 -5.23 -9.07 -20.34
N PHE A 30 -4.51 -10.13 -19.94
CA PHE A 30 -3.26 -10.04 -19.18
C PHE A 30 -2.01 -10.24 -20.03
N ARG A 31 -2.15 -10.24 -21.36
CA ARG A 31 -0.98 -10.29 -22.25
C ARG A 31 -0.11 -9.05 -22.02
N PRO A 32 1.22 -9.22 -21.79
CA PRO A 32 2.12 -8.11 -21.67
C PRO A 32 2.06 -7.21 -22.91
N MET A 33 2.13 -5.89 -22.66
CA MET A 33 2.25 -4.92 -23.74
C MET A 33 3.53 -4.11 -23.56
N THR A 34 4.14 -3.76 -24.70
CA THR A 34 5.30 -2.87 -24.72
C THR A 34 4.85 -1.52 -25.27
N VAL A 35 4.94 -0.50 -24.44
CA VAL A 35 4.59 0.87 -24.80
C VAL A 35 5.68 1.82 -24.31
N PRO A 36 5.81 3.01 -24.89
CA PRO A 36 6.64 4.06 -24.32
C PRO A 36 6.21 4.36 -22.87
N PRO A 37 7.14 4.75 -22.00
CA PRO A 37 6.78 5.25 -20.67
C PRO A 37 5.91 6.50 -20.79
N ALA A 38 5.08 6.77 -19.79
CA ALA A 38 4.35 8.02 -19.70
C ALA A 38 5.32 9.20 -19.73
N ARG A 39 4.92 10.28 -20.42
CA ARG A 39 5.77 11.46 -20.58
C ARG A 39 5.96 12.14 -19.22
N PHE A 40 7.19 12.38 -18.84
CA PHE A 40 7.51 13.18 -17.67
C PHE A 40 7.52 14.67 -18.05
N ASP A 41 6.66 15.44 -17.43
CA ASP A 41 6.50 16.90 -17.62
C ASP A 41 6.97 17.71 -16.41
N GLY A 42 7.67 17.08 -15.46
CA GLY A 42 8.05 17.65 -14.16
C GLY A 42 7.14 17.22 -13.01
N THR A 43 6.07 16.44 -13.30
CA THR A 43 5.13 15.91 -12.31
C THR A 43 5.26 14.39 -12.22
N LEU A 44 5.40 13.85 -11.03
CA LEU A 44 5.37 12.43 -10.74
C LEU A 44 3.99 12.06 -10.21
N SER A 45 3.21 11.32 -10.98
CA SER A 45 1.91 10.80 -10.56
C SER A 45 2.04 9.41 -9.95
N VAL A 46 1.48 9.22 -8.75
CA VAL A 46 1.54 7.98 -7.99
C VAL A 46 0.14 7.52 -7.61
N LEU A 47 -0.25 6.33 -8.08
CA LEU A 47 -1.50 5.66 -7.71
C LEU A 47 -1.26 4.75 -6.52
N THR A 48 -2.10 4.82 -5.49
CA THR A 48 -2.24 3.76 -4.47
C THR A 48 -3.56 3.04 -4.67
N TYR A 49 -3.54 1.70 -4.66
CA TYR A 49 -4.75 0.91 -4.86
C TYR A 49 -4.67 -0.49 -4.22
N ASN A 50 -5.51 -0.74 -3.24
CA ASN A 50 -5.81 -2.11 -2.80
C ASN A 50 -6.78 -2.72 -3.82
N VAL A 51 -6.30 -3.69 -4.62
CA VAL A 51 -7.06 -4.26 -5.74
C VAL A 51 -7.98 -5.40 -5.33
N GLU A 52 -8.03 -5.77 -4.05
CA GLU A 52 -8.83 -6.90 -3.54
C GLU A 52 -8.60 -8.18 -4.38
N GLY A 53 -7.36 -8.46 -4.76
CA GLY A 53 -6.95 -9.58 -5.61
C GLY A 53 -6.90 -10.91 -4.85
N LEU A 54 -7.96 -11.20 -4.11
CA LEU A 54 -8.12 -12.41 -3.29
C LEU A 54 -8.60 -13.58 -4.16
N PRO A 55 -7.97 -14.78 -4.03
CA PRO A 55 -8.36 -15.94 -4.85
C PRO A 55 -9.70 -16.55 -4.39
N PHE A 56 -10.34 -17.31 -5.30
CA PHE A 56 -11.43 -18.18 -4.92
C PHE A 56 -10.94 -19.24 -3.87
N PRO A 57 -11.73 -19.59 -2.84
CA PRO A 57 -13.12 -19.17 -2.57
C PRO A 57 -13.25 -17.91 -1.70
N VAL A 58 -12.15 -17.21 -1.39
CA VAL A 58 -12.16 -16.02 -0.52
C VAL A 58 -13.05 -14.92 -1.12
N ARG A 59 -12.90 -14.71 -2.44
CA ARG A 59 -13.73 -13.79 -3.23
C ARG A 59 -14.05 -14.38 -4.59
N ILE A 60 -15.21 -13.98 -5.14
CA ILE A 60 -15.72 -14.37 -6.44
C ILE A 60 -15.62 -13.18 -7.41
N GLY A 61 -15.42 -13.44 -8.71
CA GLY A 61 -15.44 -12.42 -9.76
C GLY A 61 -14.16 -11.55 -9.83
N ARG A 62 -13.11 -11.89 -9.06
CA ARG A 62 -11.92 -11.03 -9.00
C ARG A 62 -11.10 -11.00 -10.31
N ALA A 63 -11.09 -12.08 -11.09
CA ALA A 63 -10.39 -12.10 -12.36
C ALA A 63 -10.96 -11.07 -13.36
N SER A 64 -12.31 -10.94 -13.42
CA SER A 64 -12.95 -9.93 -14.26
C SER A 64 -12.69 -8.50 -13.77
N ALA A 65 -12.66 -8.27 -12.46
CA ALA A 65 -12.29 -6.98 -11.89
C ALA A 65 -10.82 -6.62 -12.22
N MET A 66 -9.89 -7.59 -12.13
CA MET A 66 -8.49 -7.36 -12.53
C MET A 66 -8.38 -7.03 -14.02
N ALA A 67 -9.15 -7.72 -14.89
CA ALA A 67 -9.19 -7.41 -16.32
C ALA A 67 -9.72 -5.98 -16.59
N ALA A 68 -10.75 -5.56 -15.88
CA ALA A 68 -11.29 -4.20 -15.96
C ALA A 68 -10.27 -3.15 -15.49
N ILE A 69 -9.54 -3.41 -14.40
CA ILE A 69 -8.44 -2.55 -13.94
C ILE A 69 -7.36 -2.41 -15.02
N VAL A 70 -6.97 -3.50 -15.68
CA VAL A 70 -6.01 -3.46 -16.80
C VAL A 70 -6.55 -2.64 -17.95
N ALA A 71 -7.83 -2.81 -18.32
CA ALA A 71 -8.45 -2.06 -19.39
C ALA A 71 -8.46 -0.54 -19.12
N GLU A 72 -8.80 -0.16 -17.90
CA GLU A 72 -8.78 1.26 -17.47
C GLU A 72 -7.36 1.84 -17.51
N LEU A 73 -6.37 1.15 -16.97
CA LEU A 73 -4.97 1.59 -17.03
C LEU A 73 -4.46 1.73 -18.49
N ARG A 74 -4.92 0.87 -19.39
CA ARG A 74 -4.62 0.98 -20.84
C ARG A 74 -5.30 2.21 -21.46
N ALA A 75 -6.55 2.49 -21.08
CA ALA A 75 -7.27 3.67 -21.54
C ALA A 75 -6.58 4.95 -21.05
N MET A 76 -6.24 5.03 -19.75
CA MET A 76 -5.46 6.13 -19.18
C MET A 76 -4.11 6.31 -19.88
N ARG A 77 -3.45 5.23 -20.27
CA ARG A 77 -2.20 5.30 -21.02
C ARG A 77 -2.39 5.84 -22.43
N ALA A 78 -3.48 5.48 -23.08
CA ALA A 78 -3.81 5.99 -24.42
C ALA A 78 -4.15 7.50 -24.40
N SER A 79 -4.78 8.00 -23.34
CA SER A 79 -5.04 9.42 -23.10
C SER A 79 -3.86 10.19 -22.48
N GLN A 80 -2.75 9.52 -22.18
CA GLN A 80 -1.56 10.06 -21.51
C GLN A 80 -1.78 10.48 -20.03
N ASP A 81 -2.84 9.99 -19.40
CA ASP A 81 -3.18 10.25 -18.00
C ASP A 81 -2.76 9.11 -17.07
N ALA A 82 -2.03 8.10 -17.58
CA ALA A 82 -1.59 6.97 -16.77
C ALA A 82 -0.62 7.40 -15.67
N PRO A 83 -0.79 6.94 -14.43
CA PRO A 83 0.14 7.24 -13.36
C PRO A 83 1.53 6.66 -13.69
N HIS A 84 2.59 7.41 -13.35
CA HIS A 84 3.97 6.98 -13.56
C HIS A 84 4.39 5.81 -12.67
N VAL A 85 3.81 5.77 -11.46
CA VAL A 85 4.04 4.71 -10.47
C VAL A 85 2.72 4.25 -9.89
N ILE A 86 2.58 2.94 -9.72
CA ILE A 86 1.43 2.32 -9.04
C ILE A 86 1.94 1.51 -7.85
N VAL A 87 1.35 1.70 -6.69
CA VAL A 87 1.55 0.84 -5.53
C VAL A 87 0.26 0.05 -5.28
N LEU A 88 0.38 -1.28 -5.32
CA LEU A 88 -0.73 -2.20 -5.17
C LEU A 88 -0.66 -2.93 -3.84
N GLN A 89 -1.83 -3.15 -3.24
CA GLN A 89 -2.04 -4.03 -2.11
C GLN A 89 -3.01 -5.14 -2.50
N GLU A 90 -2.96 -6.26 -1.79
CA GLU A 90 -3.74 -7.47 -2.07
C GLU A 90 -3.57 -8.05 -3.48
N ALA A 91 -2.45 -7.84 -4.13
CA ALA A 91 -2.14 -8.46 -5.42
C ALA A 91 -1.73 -9.93 -5.23
N PHE A 92 -2.61 -10.76 -4.67
CA PHE A 92 -2.30 -12.15 -4.33
C PHE A 92 -2.48 -13.11 -5.51
N MET A 93 -3.50 -12.92 -6.33
CA MET A 93 -3.79 -13.82 -7.46
C MET A 93 -2.92 -13.50 -8.68
N PRO A 94 -2.66 -14.48 -9.56
CA PRO A 94 -1.82 -14.28 -10.76
C PRO A 94 -2.27 -13.12 -11.63
N GLU A 95 -3.58 -12.92 -11.82
CA GLU A 95 -4.16 -11.84 -12.60
C GLU A 95 -3.80 -10.47 -12.02
N ALA A 96 -3.87 -10.32 -10.69
CA ALA A 96 -3.46 -9.09 -9.99
C ALA A 96 -1.94 -8.84 -10.14
N GLN A 97 -1.14 -9.89 -10.07
CA GLN A 97 0.31 -9.80 -10.29
C GLN A 97 0.68 -9.46 -11.74
N ALA A 98 -0.19 -9.77 -12.71
CA ALA A 98 0.02 -9.49 -14.12
C ALA A 98 -0.37 -8.07 -14.54
N ILE A 99 -1.10 -7.29 -13.70
CA ILE A 99 -1.59 -5.93 -14.01
C ILE A 99 -0.48 -5.07 -14.63
N GLY A 100 0.70 -5.05 -13.99
CA GLY A 100 1.80 -4.18 -14.43
C GLY A 100 2.24 -4.46 -15.86
N ALA A 101 2.57 -5.71 -16.18
CA ALA A 101 3.00 -6.10 -17.52
C ALA A 101 1.86 -5.90 -18.54
N ALA A 102 0.63 -6.23 -18.16
CA ALA A 102 -0.54 -6.07 -19.03
C ALA A 102 -0.86 -4.61 -19.33
N ALA A 103 -0.63 -3.69 -18.38
CA ALA A 103 -0.82 -2.26 -18.56
C ALA A 103 0.44 -1.53 -19.09
N GLY A 104 1.52 -2.25 -19.41
CA GLY A 104 2.71 -1.71 -20.06
C GLY A 104 3.75 -1.08 -19.13
N TYR A 105 3.68 -1.33 -17.81
CA TYR A 105 4.71 -0.88 -16.88
C TYR A 105 5.97 -1.74 -17.03
N ARG A 106 7.11 -1.07 -17.27
CA ARG A 106 8.38 -1.73 -17.58
C ARG A 106 9.07 -2.31 -16.36
N TYR A 107 8.95 -1.64 -15.22
CA TYR A 107 9.65 -2.00 -13.99
C TYR A 107 8.65 -2.44 -12.92
N ARG A 108 9.00 -3.50 -12.21
CA ARG A 108 8.17 -4.06 -11.15
C ARG A 108 9.02 -4.55 -9.99
N ALA A 109 8.57 -4.28 -8.79
CA ALA A 109 9.07 -4.89 -7.56
C ALA A 109 7.89 -5.47 -6.78
N ALA A 110 8.07 -6.69 -6.24
CA ALA A 110 7.09 -7.33 -5.37
C ALA A 110 7.56 -7.27 -3.92
N GLY A 111 6.63 -7.25 -2.98
CA GLY A 111 6.90 -7.30 -1.55
C GLY A 111 7.39 -8.67 -1.06
N PRO A 112 7.45 -8.89 0.26
CA PRO A 112 7.89 -10.15 0.85
C PRO A 112 7.08 -11.35 0.35
N VAL A 113 7.78 -12.45 0.03
CA VAL A 113 7.17 -13.74 -0.31
C VAL A 113 6.70 -14.47 0.96
N ALA A 114 5.89 -15.54 0.81
CA ALA A 114 5.38 -16.31 1.94
C ALA A 114 6.49 -16.84 2.86
N ALA A 115 7.61 -17.29 2.29
CA ALA A 115 8.74 -17.86 3.04
C ALA A 115 9.68 -16.81 3.66
N ALA A 116 9.47 -15.49 3.42
CA ALA A 116 10.32 -14.47 4.00
C ALA A 116 10.14 -14.42 5.53
N THR A 117 11.25 -14.30 6.24
CA THR A 117 11.26 -14.26 7.71
C THR A 117 11.76 -12.90 8.22
N ASN A 118 11.41 -12.59 9.46
CA ASN A 118 11.95 -11.45 10.20
C ASN A 118 12.40 -11.94 11.57
N ALA A 119 13.69 -11.83 11.83
CA ALA A 119 14.34 -12.30 13.05
C ALA A 119 14.32 -11.26 14.20
N ALA A 120 13.41 -10.29 14.18
CA ALA A 120 13.29 -9.30 15.24
C ALA A 120 13.12 -10.00 16.61
N PRO A 121 13.87 -9.59 17.64
CA PRO A 121 13.77 -10.19 18.97
C PRO A 121 12.40 -9.86 19.60
N MET A 122 11.83 -10.85 20.29
CA MET A 122 10.58 -10.70 21.01
C MET A 122 10.80 -10.10 22.39
N THR A 123 10.06 -9.07 22.73
CA THR A 123 9.93 -8.58 24.11
C THR A 123 9.11 -9.55 24.97
N ALA A 124 9.05 -9.34 26.29
CA ALA A 124 8.15 -10.11 27.16
C ALA A 124 6.67 -9.93 26.74
N GLY A 125 6.25 -8.72 26.37
CA GLY A 125 4.91 -8.44 25.89
C GLY A 125 4.58 -9.12 24.55
N ASP A 126 5.58 -9.29 23.67
CA ASP A 126 5.40 -10.02 22.41
C ASP A 126 5.21 -11.51 22.64
N ARG A 127 5.96 -12.10 23.59
CA ARG A 127 5.79 -13.51 23.99
C ARG A 127 4.40 -13.78 24.56
N ILE A 128 3.89 -12.89 25.43
CA ILE A 128 2.53 -12.99 25.99
C ILE A 128 1.49 -12.90 24.87
N PHE A 129 1.65 -11.94 23.95
CA PHE A 129 0.74 -11.79 22.82
C PHE A 129 0.75 -13.00 21.90
N ALA A 130 1.92 -13.53 21.56
CA ALA A 130 2.08 -14.74 20.75
C ALA A 130 1.51 -15.99 21.43
N ALA A 131 1.68 -16.14 22.74
CA ALA A 131 1.12 -17.24 23.51
C ALA A 131 -0.43 -17.25 23.49
N GLY A 132 -1.07 -16.10 23.31
CA GLY A 132 -2.51 -15.96 23.13
C GLY A 132 -3.00 -16.23 21.70
N ALA A 133 -2.17 -16.77 20.80
CA ALA A 133 -2.54 -17.07 19.41
C ALA A 133 -3.63 -18.14 19.31
N ARG A 134 -4.55 -17.95 18.36
CA ARG A 134 -5.73 -18.81 18.16
C ARG A 134 -5.60 -19.55 16.83
N TRP A 135 -5.37 -20.87 16.89
CA TRP A 135 -5.20 -21.70 15.70
C TRP A 135 -6.42 -21.64 14.76
N TRP A 136 -7.66 -21.61 15.30
CA TRP A 136 -8.90 -21.52 14.51
C TRP A 136 -9.14 -20.13 13.86
N LYS A 137 -8.26 -19.18 14.14
CA LYS A 137 -8.19 -17.86 13.49
C LYS A 137 -6.99 -17.75 12.55
N GLY A 138 -6.31 -18.85 12.26
CA GLY A 138 -5.17 -18.89 11.34
C GLY A 138 -3.86 -18.33 11.92
N GLU A 139 -3.84 -17.93 13.19
CA GLU A 139 -2.67 -17.25 13.78
C GLU A 139 -1.43 -18.15 13.92
N THR A 140 -1.61 -19.48 13.90
CA THR A 140 -0.52 -20.47 14.00
C THR A 140 -0.38 -21.33 12.74
N ALA A 141 -1.17 -21.05 11.69
CA ALA A 141 -1.16 -21.85 10.46
C ALA A 141 0.06 -21.57 9.56
N GLY A 142 0.88 -20.59 9.90
CA GLY A 142 1.96 -20.10 9.03
C GLY A 142 1.44 -19.17 7.94
N LYS A 143 2.34 -18.78 7.02
CA LYS A 143 2.04 -17.87 5.92
C LYS A 143 1.66 -18.66 4.67
N LEU A 144 0.41 -18.53 4.22
CA LEU A 144 -0.08 -19.21 3.01
C LEU A 144 0.29 -18.46 1.74
N VAL A 145 0.37 -17.12 1.81
CA VAL A 145 0.68 -16.25 0.68
C VAL A 145 1.70 -15.18 1.10
N GLY A 146 2.36 -14.57 0.10
CA GLY A 146 3.22 -13.42 0.33
C GLY A 146 2.45 -12.19 0.78
N SER A 147 3.08 -11.03 0.73
CA SER A 147 2.49 -9.78 1.23
C SER A 147 1.37 -9.20 0.37
N GLY A 148 1.27 -9.62 -0.90
CA GLY A 148 0.36 -9.02 -1.87
C GLY A 148 0.75 -7.59 -2.27
N LEU A 149 1.95 -7.11 -1.91
CA LEU A 149 2.44 -5.79 -2.28
C LEU A 149 3.14 -5.82 -3.64
N ALA A 150 2.92 -4.80 -4.46
CA ALA A 150 3.68 -4.58 -5.68
C ALA A 150 3.87 -3.07 -5.93
N VAL A 151 5.03 -2.72 -6.49
CA VAL A 151 5.26 -1.40 -7.10
C VAL A 151 5.51 -1.62 -8.58
N LEU A 152 4.76 -0.91 -9.41
CA LEU A 152 4.86 -0.87 -10.86
C LEU A 152 5.36 0.52 -11.24
N SER A 153 6.30 0.62 -12.18
CA SER A 153 6.87 1.91 -12.55
C SER A 153 7.18 1.97 -14.05
N ASP A 154 6.94 3.12 -14.64
CA ASP A 154 7.44 3.46 -15.98
C ASP A 154 8.93 3.75 -15.98
N TYR A 155 9.47 4.13 -14.83
CA TYR A 155 10.87 4.54 -14.65
C TYR A 155 11.69 3.46 -13.94
N PRO A 156 13.02 3.43 -14.14
CA PRO A 156 13.88 2.42 -13.54
C PRO A 156 13.77 2.35 -12.02
N ILE A 157 13.54 1.16 -11.49
CA ILE A 157 13.68 0.85 -10.06
C ILE A 157 15.16 0.50 -9.84
N VAL A 158 15.92 1.40 -9.22
CA VAL A 158 17.38 1.27 -9.05
C VAL A 158 17.78 0.63 -7.72
N ALA A 159 16.88 0.56 -6.75
CA ALA A 159 17.08 -0.16 -5.49
C ALA A 159 15.75 -0.72 -4.99
N THR A 160 15.84 -1.82 -4.25
CA THR A 160 14.67 -2.49 -3.66
C THR A 160 15.05 -3.08 -2.30
N ARG A 161 14.24 -2.80 -1.28
CA ARG A 161 14.33 -3.43 0.05
C ARG A 161 12.97 -4.00 0.44
N ARG A 162 12.97 -5.13 1.12
CA ARG A 162 11.77 -5.83 1.55
C ARG A 162 11.87 -6.20 3.02
N MET A 163 10.75 -6.13 3.73
CA MET A 163 10.67 -6.57 5.11
C MET A 163 9.33 -7.28 5.32
N ALA A 164 9.34 -8.55 5.70
CA ALA A 164 8.17 -9.16 6.31
C ALA A 164 8.01 -8.61 7.74
N PHE A 165 6.79 -8.38 8.20
CA PHE A 165 6.59 -8.04 9.61
C PHE A 165 7.01 -9.22 10.50
N PRO A 166 7.45 -8.97 11.76
CA PRO A 166 7.74 -10.03 12.70
C PRO A 166 6.57 -11.01 12.84
N ALA A 167 6.85 -12.30 12.93
CA ALA A 167 5.80 -13.34 12.95
C ALA A 167 4.77 -13.11 14.05
N PHE A 168 5.18 -12.51 15.18
CA PHE A 168 4.29 -12.13 16.29
C PHE A 168 3.51 -10.83 16.05
N ALA A 169 3.75 -10.11 14.96
CA ALA A 169 3.08 -8.83 14.68
C ALA A 169 1.87 -9.03 13.77
N CYS A 170 1.05 -10.05 13.99
CA CYS A 170 -0.19 -10.25 13.26
C CYS A 170 -1.30 -10.77 14.17
N ALA A 171 -2.56 -10.62 13.77
CA ALA A 171 -3.72 -11.11 14.48
C ALA A 171 -4.79 -11.64 13.53
N GLY A 172 -5.40 -12.77 13.92
CA GLY A 172 -6.49 -13.38 13.18
C GLY A 172 -6.09 -13.85 11.78
N PHE A 173 -7.07 -13.92 10.86
CA PHE A 173 -6.85 -14.39 9.50
C PHE A 173 -5.84 -13.56 8.70
N ASP A 174 -5.55 -12.33 9.12
CA ASP A 174 -4.48 -11.52 8.54
C ASP A 174 -3.09 -12.17 8.68
N CYS A 175 -2.92 -13.10 9.63
CA CYS A 175 -1.69 -13.86 9.78
C CYS A 175 -1.40 -14.83 8.62
N LEU A 176 -2.40 -15.18 7.82
CA LEU A 176 -2.25 -16.08 6.68
C LEU A 176 -1.48 -15.45 5.51
N ALA A 177 -1.48 -14.11 5.41
CA ALA A 177 -0.62 -13.36 4.50
C ALA A 177 0.66 -12.93 5.20
N ASN A 178 1.81 -12.98 4.50
CA ASN A 178 3.08 -12.51 5.02
C ASN A 178 3.21 -11.00 4.83
N LYS A 179 2.33 -10.23 5.48
CA LYS A 179 2.30 -8.77 5.41
C LYS A 179 3.65 -8.17 5.78
N GLY A 180 3.94 -6.98 5.28
CA GLY A 180 5.23 -6.32 5.46
C GLY A 180 5.30 -4.99 4.75
N ALA A 181 6.52 -4.59 4.38
CA ALA A 181 6.79 -3.37 3.64
C ALA A 181 7.74 -3.64 2.46
N LEU A 182 7.60 -2.82 1.43
CA LEU A 182 8.45 -2.78 0.25
C LEU A 182 8.89 -1.33 0.03
N LEU A 183 10.21 -1.09 0.00
CA LEU A 183 10.81 0.17 -0.40
C LEU A 183 11.50 -0.01 -1.74
N VAL A 184 11.22 0.90 -2.67
CA VAL A 184 11.91 1.01 -3.95
C VAL A 184 12.45 2.42 -4.13
N SER A 185 13.60 2.55 -4.79
CA SER A 185 14.12 3.85 -5.26
C SER A 185 13.89 3.94 -6.75
N VAL A 186 13.13 4.93 -7.20
CA VAL A 186 12.73 5.14 -8.60
C VAL A 186 13.55 6.29 -9.18
N ALA A 187 14.27 6.04 -10.29
CA ALA A 187 15.04 7.05 -11.02
C ALA A 187 14.10 7.78 -11.99
N VAL A 188 13.67 8.99 -11.62
CA VAL A 188 12.77 9.81 -12.45
C VAL A 188 13.61 10.60 -13.47
N PRO A 189 13.20 10.66 -14.75
CA PRO A 189 13.91 11.38 -15.80
C PRO A 189 14.17 12.85 -15.44
N GLY A 190 15.40 13.33 -15.64
CA GLY A 190 15.77 14.73 -15.36
C GLY A 190 15.90 15.09 -13.88
N ILE A 191 15.62 14.18 -12.96
CA ILE A 191 15.76 14.40 -11.51
C ILE A 191 17.05 13.72 -11.04
N ALA A 192 17.96 14.52 -10.46
CA ALA A 192 19.32 14.07 -10.11
C ALA A 192 19.35 13.01 -8.98
N THR A 193 18.30 12.91 -8.19
CA THR A 193 18.20 11.94 -7.08
C THR A 193 16.96 11.06 -7.23
N PRO A 194 17.05 9.74 -6.99
CA PRO A 194 15.86 8.88 -6.98
C PRO A 194 14.84 9.31 -5.95
N VAL A 195 13.58 8.95 -6.18
CA VAL A 195 12.49 9.04 -5.18
C VAL A 195 12.37 7.71 -4.46
N ASP A 196 12.38 7.72 -3.14
CA ASP A 196 12.11 6.52 -2.36
C ASP A 196 10.59 6.37 -2.18
N ILE A 197 10.05 5.24 -2.62
CA ILE A 197 8.62 4.91 -2.52
C ILE A 197 8.49 3.67 -1.65
N VAL A 198 7.71 3.79 -0.58
CA VAL A 198 7.40 2.70 0.35
C VAL A 198 5.94 2.32 0.21
N THR A 199 5.65 1.02 0.18
CA THR A 199 4.27 0.53 0.29
C THR A 199 4.15 -0.52 1.39
N THR A 200 2.99 -0.52 2.03
CA THR A 200 2.62 -1.47 3.09
C THR A 200 1.13 -1.81 3.02
N HIS A 201 0.76 -2.88 3.73
CA HIS A 201 -0.63 -3.22 4.04
C HIS A 201 -0.68 -3.71 5.49
N LEU A 202 -1.24 -2.89 6.39
CA LEU A 202 -1.26 -3.17 7.83
C LEU A 202 -2.42 -4.09 8.23
N ASN A 203 -2.37 -4.61 9.46
CA ASN A 203 -3.36 -5.54 9.99
C ASN A 203 -4.77 -4.92 10.03
N SER A 204 -5.71 -5.58 9.35
CA SER A 204 -7.11 -5.18 9.34
C SER A 204 -7.78 -5.46 10.68
N ARG A 205 -8.65 -4.57 11.11
CA ARG A 205 -9.53 -4.79 12.26
C ARG A 205 -10.65 -5.77 11.92
N HIS A 206 -11.24 -5.61 10.75
CA HIS A 206 -12.41 -6.39 10.33
C HIS A 206 -12.02 -7.76 9.74
N ALA A 207 -11.09 -7.80 8.79
CA ALA A 207 -10.69 -9.04 8.12
C ALA A 207 -9.96 -10.02 9.04
N SER A 208 -9.34 -9.54 10.12
CA SER A 208 -8.69 -10.40 11.11
C SER A 208 -9.67 -11.28 11.89
N HIS A 209 -10.94 -10.87 12.05
CA HIS A 209 -11.96 -11.60 12.81
C HIS A 209 -11.55 -11.96 14.25
N VAL A 210 -10.79 -11.11 14.90
CA VAL A 210 -10.44 -11.19 16.33
C VAL A 210 -10.93 -9.94 17.05
N PRO A 211 -10.96 -9.90 18.40
CA PRO A 211 -11.29 -8.69 19.15
C PRO A 211 -10.44 -7.51 18.76
N THR A 212 -11.01 -6.31 18.71
CA THR A 212 -10.35 -5.07 18.31
C THR A 212 -9.04 -4.84 19.07
N ALA A 213 -8.99 -5.09 20.37
CA ALA A 213 -7.77 -4.93 21.18
C ALA A 213 -6.61 -5.81 20.67
N ARG A 214 -6.90 -7.06 20.24
CA ARG A 214 -5.89 -7.96 19.68
C ARG A 214 -5.43 -7.48 18.30
N ALA A 215 -6.38 -7.08 17.44
CA ALA A 215 -6.06 -6.53 16.13
C ALA A 215 -5.24 -5.22 16.23
N ASN A 216 -5.57 -4.35 17.18
CA ASN A 216 -4.82 -3.11 17.43
C ASN A 216 -3.42 -3.39 17.97
N THR A 217 -3.26 -4.39 18.85
CA THR A 217 -1.94 -4.78 19.35
C THR A 217 -1.01 -5.26 18.22
N ALA A 218 -1.52 -6.06 17.28
CA ALA A 218 -0.78 -6.44 16.07
C ALA A 218 -0.45 -5.21 15.20
N TYR A 219 -1.42 -4.34 15.00
CA TYR A 219 -1.27 -3.10 14.23
C TYR A 219 -0.14 -2.22 14.75
N PHE A 220 -0.08 -1.97 16.08
CA PHE A 220 0.96 -1.13 16.67
C PHE A 220 2.35 -1.72 16.52
N ARG A 221 2.48 -3.05 16.59
CA ARG A 221 3.73 -3.74 16.31
C ARG A 221 4.16 -3.60 14.85
N GLN A 222 3.20 -3.65 13.94
CA GLN A 222 3.49 -3.45 12.51
C GLN A 222 3.88 -2.00 12.21
N VAL A 223 3.23 -1.01 12.82
CA VAL A 223 3.65 0.40 12.68
C VAL A 223 5.07 0.57 13.19
N ALA A 224 5.41 0.08 14.39
CA ALA A 224 6.77 0.17 14.92
C ALA A 224 7.82 -0.51 14.01
N ALA A 225 7.48 -1.66 13.41
CA ALA A 225 8.37 -2.33 12.46
C ALA A 225 8.50 -1.54 11.13
N LEU A 226 7.41 -0.94 10.65
CA LEU A 226 7.42 -0.06 9.47
C LEU A 226 8.29 1.17 9.72
N ASP A 227 8.15 1.82 10.87
CA ASP A 227 8.93 2.99 11.27
C ASP A 227 10.43 2.67 11.26
N ALA A 228 10.82 1.57 11.88
CA ALA A 228 12.21 1.10 11.89
C ALA A 228 12.72 0.77 10.48
N PHE A 229 11.87 0.17 9.63
CA PHE A 229 12.23 -0.16 8.26
C PHE A 229 12.45 1.08 7.40
N ILE A 230 11.59 2.08 7.51
CA ILE A 230 11.74 3.34 6.78
C ILE A 230 12.98 4.09 7.28
N ALA A 231 13.14 4.25 8.58
CA ALA A 231 14.30 4.93 9.18
C ALA A 231 15.64 4.31 8.77
N ALA A 232 15.69 2.97 8.66
CA ALA A 232 16.91 2.25 8.26
C ALA A 232 17.12 2.18 6.73
N GLY A 233 16.06 2.40 5.93
CA GLY A 233 16.07 2.15 4.49
C GLY A 233 16.04 3.39 3.62
N HIS A 234 15.39 4.43 4.08
CA HIS A 234 15.25 5.69 3.36
C HIS A 234 16.52 6.55 3.49
N ASP A 235 16.94 7.14 2.37
CA ASP A 235 17.98 8.18 2.34
C ASP A 235 17.30 9.57 2.45
N PRO A 236 17.47 10.32 3.55
CA PRO A 236 16.79 11.60 3.74
C PRO A 236 17.20 12.71 2.77
N ARG A 237 18.19 12.45 1.92
CA ARG A 237 18.52 13.34 0.80
C ARG A 237 17.54 13.22 -0.35
N ARG A 238 16.77 12.12 -0.41
CA ARG A 238 15.79 11.81 -1.44
C ARG A 238 14.39 12.21 -1.00
N PRO A 239 13.51 12.59 -1.92
CA PRO A 239 12.09 12.64 -1.62
C PRO A 239 11.57 11.27 -1.19
N LEU A 240 10.61 11.27 -0.27
CA LEU A 240 9.94 10.07 0.24
C LEU A 240 8.45 10.11 -0.10
N ILE A 241 7.91 8.99 -0.58
CA ILE A 241 6.47 8.73 -0.67
C ILE A 241 6.19 7.42 0.06
N VAL A 242 5.23 7.41 0.97
CA VAL A 242 4.80 6.20 1.70
C VAL A 242 3.31 6.01 1.44
N ALA A 243 2.95 4.98 0.65
CA ALA A 243 1.59 4.80 0.18
C ALA A 243 1.10 3.36 0.40
N GLY A 244 -0.18 3.18 0.70
CA GLY A 244 -0.76 1.86 0.88
C GLY A 244 -2.05 1.83 1.68
N ASP A 245 -2.49 0.60 2.01
CA ASP A 245 -3.60 0.35 2.91
C ASP A 245 -3.11 0.26 4.35
N PHE A 246 -3.26 1.34 5.08
CA PHE A 246 -2.86 1.43 6.49
C PHE A 246 -3.92 0.92 7.46
N ASN A 247 -5.12 0.58 7.00
CA ASN A 247 -6.18 0.04 7.84
C ASN A 247 -6.47 0.83 9.14
N VAL A 248 -6.32 2.15 9.10
CA VAL A 248 -6.58 3.04 10.26
C VAL A 248 -8.06 2.99 10.64
N GLY A 249 -8.93 3.32 9.68
CA GLY A 249 -10.37 3.42 9.90
C GLY A 249 -10.72 4.50 10.92
N GLU A 250 -11.77 4.28 11.69
CA GLU A 250 -12.29 5.20 12.71
C GLU A 250 -11.52 5.14 14.05
N GLU A 251 -10.50 4.27 14.16
CA GLU A 251 -9.76 4.04 15.41
C GLU A 251 -8.79 5.17 15.70
N ALA A 252 -9.15 6.05 16.63
CA ALA A 252 -8.33 7.20 17.01
C ALA A 252 -6.90 6.81 17.44
N LEU A 253 -6.77 5.68 18.17
CA LEU A 253 -5.46 5.20 18.63
C LEU A 253 -4.58 4.70 17.47
N ARG A 254 -5.16 4.04 16.45
CA ARG A 254 -4.43 3.68 15.23
C ARG A 254 -3.94 4.91 14.48
N ARG A 255 -4.82 5.92 14.35
CA ARG A 255 -4.48 7.20 13.72
C ARG A 255 -3.34 7.89 14.45
N ALA A 256 -3.45 8.03 15.77
CA ALA A 256 -2.42 8.67 16.58
C ALA A 256 -1.07 7.93 16.49
N THR A 257 -1.08 6.59 16.55
CA THR A 257 0.13 5.78 16.42
C THR A 257 0.79 5.94 15.05
N LEU A 258 0.01 5.87 13.96
CA LEU A 258 0.55 6.03 12.61
C LEU A 258 1.14 7.42 12.39
N LEU A 259 0.38 8.47 12.70
CA LEU A 259 0.82 9.85 12.49
C LEU A 259 2.00 10.22 13.40
N GLY A 260 2.00 9.73 14.65
CA GLY A 260 3.12 9.92 15.57
C GLY A 260 4.39 9.23 15.07
N GLY A 261 4.29 7.99 14.59
CA GLY A 261 5.41 7.25 13.99
C GLY A 261 5.95 7.94 12.74
N ALA A 262 5.06 8.35 11.83
CA ALA A 262 5.43 9.07 10.61
C ALA A 262 6.21 10.36 10.92
N ALA A 263 5.72 11.17 11.85
CA ALA A 263 6.37 12.42 12.24
C ALA A 263 7.72 12.20 12.96
N ALA A 264 7.84 11.12 13.75
CA ALA A 264 9.04 10.88 14.54
C ALA A 264 10.15 10.14 13.78
N HIS A 265 9.81 9.25 12.82
CA HIS A 265 10.74 8.25 12.31
C HIS A 265 10.93 8.23 10.81
N TRP A 266 9.96 8.73 10.00
CA TRP A 266 10.03 8.54 8.56
C TRP A 266 10.94 9.53 7.85
N HIS A 267 11.08 10.73 8.38
CA HIS A 267 12.00 11.71 7.84
C HIS A 267 12.58 12.62 8.93
N PRO A 268 13.88 12.95 8.89
CA PRO A 268 14.53 13.77 9.95
C PRO A 268 13.94 15.15 10.16
N SER A 269 13.28 15.73 9.14
CA SER A 269 12.61 17.02 9.28
C SER A 269 11.34 16.96 10.13
N GLY A 270 10.81 15.76 10.42
CA GLY A 270 9.51 15.55 11.03
C GLY A 270 8.32 16.02 10.17
N ARG A 271 8.58 16.51 8.96
CA ARG A 271 7.54 17.02 8.04
C ARG A 271 7.15 15.92 7.05
N VAL A 272 6.15 15.15 7.41
CA VAL A 272 5.52 14.16 6.55
C VAL A 272 4.06 14.56 6.41
N ALA A 273 3.64 14.92 5.19
CA ALA A 273 2.26 15.32 4.88
C ALA A 273 1.50 14.14 4.27
N ASP A 274 0.20 14.03 4.55
CA ASP A 274 -0.70 13.14 3.81
C ASP A 274 -1.35 13.88 2.65
N ALA A 275 -1.38 13.27 1.47
CA ALA A 275 -1.81 13.92 0.23
C ALA A 275 -3.28 14.36 0.26
N LEU A 276 -4.19 13.56 0.84
CA LEU A 276 -5.62 13.92 0.89
C LEU A 276 -5.87 15.12 1.82
N HIS A 277 -5.24 15.13 3.00
CA HIS A 277 -5.36 16.26 3.93
C HIS A 277 -4.66 17.51 3.38
N GLU A 278 -3.49 17.34 2.76
CA GLU A 278 -2.73 18.43 2.17
C GLU A 278 -3.47 19.06 0.99
N ALA A 279 -4.13 18.26 0.15
CA ALA A 279 -4.99 18.77 -0.94
C ALA A 279 -6.11 19.66 -0.40
N GLY A 280 -6.79 19.23 0.68
CA GLY A 280 -7.79 20.04 1.36
C GLY A 280 -7.20 21.35 1.91
N ARG A 281 -6.02 21.31 2.53
CA ARG A 281 -5.32 22.49 3.05
C ARG A 281 -4.91 23.47 1.95
N LEU A 282 -4.54 22.96 0.77
CA LEU A 282 -4.16 23.75 -0.40
C LEU A 282 -5.36 24.24 -1.22
N GLY A 283 -6.58 23.82 -0.90
CA GLY A 283 -7.78 24.13 -1.67
C GLY A 283 -7.81 23.45 -3.06
N LEU A 284 -7.08 22.33 -3.22
CA LEU A 284 -7.10 21.56 -4.45
C LEU A 284 -8.46 20.84 -4.59
N PRO A 285 -8.98 20.67 -5.82
CA PRO A 285 -10.19 19.89 -6.03
C PRO A 285 -10.03 18.44 -5.52
N LEU A 286 -11.00 17.99 -4.72
CA LEU A 286 -11.07 16.61 -4.24
C LEU A 286 -12.27 15.93 -4.89
N PRO A 287 -12.08 14.90 -5.75
CA PRO A 287 -13.16 14.08 -6.25
C PRO A 287 -13.97 13.42 -5.10
N ALA A 288 -15.27 13.17 -5.33
CA ALA A 288 -16.15 12.58 -4.32
C ALA A 288 -15.60 11.24 -3.76
N ASP A 289 -14.99 10.42 -4.62
CA ASP A 289 -14.39 9.17 -4.19
C ASP A 289 -13.09 9.36 -3.39
N ALA A 290 -12.32 10.42 -3.66
CA ALA A 290 -11.19 10.79 -2.81
C ALA A 290 -11.66 11.22 -1.41
N LEU A 291 -12.76 11.99 -1.31
CA LEU A 291 -13.39 12.33 -0.03
C LEU A 291 -13.94 11.10 0.69
N PHE A 292 -14.50 10.14 -0.04
CA PHE A 292 -14.93 8.86 0.52
C PHE A 292 -13.74 8.06 1.07
N SER A 293 -12.61 7.99 0.35
CA SER A 293 -11.38 7.35 0.82
C SER A 293 -10.83 8.04 2.08
N LEU A 294 -10.81 9.38 2.10
CA LEU A 294 -10.41 10.17 3.27
C LEU A 294 -11.28 9.84 4.50
N GLY A 295 -12.60 9.77 4.33
CA GLY A 295 -13.53 9.42 5.41
C GLY A 295 -13.33 7.99 5.95
N ARG A 296 -12.99 7.04 5.07
CA ARG A 296 -12.68 5.66 5.46
C ARG A 296 -11.33 5.51 6.15
N ALA A 297 -10.40 6.42 5.89
CA ALA A 297 -9.05 6.47 6.47
C ALA A 297 -8.29 5.12 6.40
N ARG A 298 -8.41 4.40 5.27
CA ARG A 298 -7.69 3.13 5.05
C ARG A 298 -6.49 3.34 4.16
N ASP A 299 -6.70 4.00 3.01
CA ASP A 299 -5.71 4.21 1.97
C ASP A 299 -5.08 5.59 2.13
N TRP A 300 -3.76 5.64 2.30
CA TRP A 300 -3.02 6.88 2.55
C TRP A 300 -1.84 7.00 1.59
N GLN A 301 -1.50 8.25 1.25
CA GLN A 301 -0.23 8.59 0.60
C GLN A 301 0.43 9.71 1.38
N PHE A 302 1.47 9.36 2.10
CA PHE A 302 2.32 10.33 2.78
C PHE A 302 3.49 10.73 1.88
N PHE A 303 3.95 11.97 2.02
CA PHE A 303 5.15 12.44 1.30
C PHE A 303 5.99 13.38 2.14
N ALA A 304 7.28 13.41 1.85
CA ALA A 304 8.26 14.31 2.46
C ALA A 304 9.28 14.77 1.42
N ALA A 305 9.72 16.01 1.56
CA ALA A 305 10.81 16.55 0.76
C ALA A 305 12.16 15.99 1.20
N GLY A 306 13.01 15.60 0.25
CA GLY A 306 14.41 15.31 0.53
C GLY A 306 15.27 16.58 0.57
N SER A 307 16.48 16.49 1.15
CA SER A 307 17.38 17.65 1.19
C SER A 307 18.04 17.98 -0.17
N ARG A 308 17.85 17.14 -1.21
CA ARG A 308 18.33 17.40 -2.57
C ARG A 308 17.23 17.72 -3.56
N ALA A 309 15.99 17.36 -3.28
CA ALA A 309 14.83 17.67 -4.10
C ALA A 309 13.58 17.69 -3.22
N GLY A 310 12.72 18.69 -3.38
CA GLY A 310 11.43 18.78 -2.74
C GLY A 310 10.32 18.15 -3.58
N LEU A 311 9.19 17.86 -2.94
CA LEU A 311 7.93 17.48 -3.57
C LEU A 311 6.84 18.45 -3.12
N ALA A 312 6.05 18.94 -4.09
CA ALA A 312 4.84 19.71 -3.84
C ALA A 312 3.65 18.98 -4.47
N LEU A 313 2.59 18.76 -3.69
CA LEU A 313 1.35 18.21 -4.20
C LEU A 313 0.67 19.23 -5.12
N THR A 314 0.29 18.82 -6.32
CA THR A 314 -0.32 19.71 -7.34
C THR A 314 -1.69 19.26 -7.82
N GLY A 315 -2.06 17.99 -7.57
CA GLY A 315 -3.33 17.44 -8.02
C GLY A 315 -3.68 16.13 -7.33
N LEU A 316 -4.96 15.78 -7.43
CA LEU A 316 -5.52 14.52 -6.96
C LEU A 316 -6.65 14.07 -7.89
N THR A 317 -6.60 12.78 -8.31
CA THR A 317 -7.68 12.14 -9.05
C THR A 317 -8.02 10.79 -8.46
N ALA A 318 -9.21 10.26 -8.72
CA ALA A 318 -9.66 8.96 -8.22
C ALA A 318 -10.22 8.10 -9.37
N PRO A 319 -9.32 7.59 -10.27
CA PRO A 319 -9.77 6.84 -11.45
C PRO A 319 -10.40 5.49 -11.11
N PHE A 320 -10.10 4.92 -9.97
CA PHE A 320 -10.66 3.65 -9.49
C PHE A 320 -11.62 3.87 -8.32
N GLY A 321 -12.58 4.75 -8.50
CA GLY A 321 -13.71 4.99 -7.63
C GLY A 321 -14.97 4.26 -8.09
N ARG A 322 -16.13 4.90 -7.88
CA ARG A 322 -17.44 4.42 -8.36
C ARG A 322 -17.61 4.75 -9.83
N ASP A 323 -18.12 3.75 -10.58
CA ASP A 323 -18.60 3.99 -11.95
C ASP A 323 -19.97 4.73 -11.94
N ALA A 324 -20.52 5.00 -13.14
CA ALA A 324 -21.80 5.67 -13.29
C ALA A 324 -22.97 4.95 -12.60
N ASP A 325 -22.86 3.64 -12.39
CA ASP A 325 -23.85 2.81 -11.69
C ASP A 325 -23.55 2.70 -10.19
N GLY A 326 -22.53 3.39 -9.68
CA GLY A 326 -22.11 3.36 -8.28
C GLY A 326 -21.31 2.12 -7.88
N ARG A 327 -20.88 1.28 -8.85
CA ARG A 327 -20.09 0.06 -8.59
C ARG A 327 -18.61 0.37 -8.56
N MET A 328 -17.87 -0.41 -7.80
CA MET A 328 -16.41 -0.31 -7.68
C MET A 328 -15.75 -1.62 -8.11
N LEU A 329 -14.56 -1.54 -8.68
CA LEU A 329 -13.74 -2.71 -9.05
C LEU A 329 -13.03 -3.36 -7.85
N SER A 330 -12.94 -2.65 -6.73
CA SER A 330 -12.45 -3.13 -5.43
C SER A 330 -13.32 -2.53 -4.34
N ASP A 331 -13.26 -3.05 -3.12
CA ASP A 331 -13.87 -2.40 -1.95
C ASP A 331 -13.04 -1.20 -1.44
N HIS A 332 -11.97 -0.85 -2.13
CA HIS A 332 -11.14 0.35 -1.94
C HIS A 332 -11.21 1.28 -3.15
N VAL A 333 -10.98 2.57 -2.91
CA VAL A 333 -10.77 3.56 -3.96
C VAL A 333 -9.29 3.60 -4.32
N GLY A 334 -8.98 3.48 -5.63
CA GLY A 334 -7.64 3.79 -6.12
C GLY A 334 -7.56 5.27 -6.50
N TYR A 335 -6.65 6.02 -5.86
CA TYR A 335 -6.46 7.43 -6.15
C TYR A 335 -5.00 7.76 -6.51
N VAL A 336 -4.85 8.74 -7.38
CA VAL A 336 -3.56 9.27 -7.86
C VAL A 336 -3.29 10.58 -7.14
N ALA A 337 -2.08 10.75 -6.64
CA ALA A 337 -1.54 12.03 -6.20
C ALA A 337 -0.42 12.47 -7.14
N ASP A 338 -0.47 13.74 -7.56
CA ASP A 338 0.47 14.36 -8.47
C ASP A 338 1.45 15.23 -7.71
N PHE A 339 2.74 14.89 -7.82
CA PHE A 339 3.82 15.55 -7.12
C PHE A 339 4.75 16.27 -8.10
N ARG A 340 4.84 17.57 -8.01
CA ARG A 340 5.83 18.38 -8.75
C ARG A 340 7.14 18.42 -7.98
N PHE A 341 8.25 18.24 -8.70
CA PHE A 341 9.57 18.47 -8.11
C PHE A 341 9.82 19.97 -7.96
N VAL A 342 10.25 20.34 -6.77
CA VAL A 342 10.60 21.71 -6.40
C VAL A 342 12.02 21.75 -5.83
N PRO A 343 12.69 22.92 -5.80
CA PRO A 343 13.97 23.04 -5.09
C PRO A 343 13.86 22.52 -3.66
N PRO A 344 14.96 22.00 -3.09
CA PRO A 344 14.95 21.55 -1.70
C PRO A 344 14.57 22.72 -0.78
N PRO A 345 13.94 22.44 0.37
CA PRO A 345 13.60 23.48 1.35
C PRO A 345 14.86 24.19 1.82
N SER A 346 14.79 25.52 1.92
CA SER A 346 15.94 26.33 2.38
C SER A 346 16.31 25.99 3.82
N ALA A 347 17.61 26.10 4.16
CA ALA A 347 18.10 25.81 5.51
C ALA A 347 17.41 26.64 6.63
N GLY A 348 16.91 27.83 6.30
CA GLY A 348 16.15 28.69 7.22
C GLY A 348 14.77 28.15 7.59
N GLU A 349 14.06 27.51 6.65
CA GLU A 349 12.75 26.89 6.90
C GLU A 349 12.84 25.63 7.78
N THR A 350 13.98 24.93 7.72
CA THR A 350 14.26 23.75 8.53
C THR A 350 14.45 24.11 10.01
N LEU A 351 15.10 25.25 10.31
CA LEU A 351 15.33 25.72 11.68
C LEU A 351 14.04 26.23 12.34
N ALA A 352 13.18 26.98 11.62
CA ALA A 352 11.93 27.50 12.17
C ALA A 352 10.94 26.40 12.58
N ALA A 353 10.96 25.25 11.90
CA ALA A 353 10.10 24.11 12.23
C ALA A 353 10.56 23.35 13.48
N THR A 354 11.88 23.22 13.69
CA THR A 354 12.43 22.54 14.87
C THR A 354 12.19 23.34 16.14
N THR A 355 12.18 24.66 16.04
CA THR A 355 11.92 25.57 17.18
C THR A 355 10.44 25.56 17.60
N ASN A 356 9.49 25.53 16.63
CA ASN A 356 8.06 25.45 16.92
C ASN A 356 7.59 24.09 17.47
N ALA A 357 8.26 22.99 17.12
CA ALA A 357 7.97 21.67 17.67
C ALA A 357 8.40 21.53 19.14
N ARG A 358 9.49 22.20 19.54
CA ARG A 358 9.99 22.20 20.93
C ARG A 358 9.24 23.15 21.86
N SER A 359 8.49 24.12 21.36
CA SER A 359 7.69 25.05 22.18
C SER A 359 6.25 24.60 22.41
N ARG A 360 5.85 23.43 21.87
CA ARG A 360 4.50 22.84 22.06
C ARG A 360 4.52 21.46 22.73
N ALA A 361 5.65 21.04 23.27
CA ALA A 361 5.82 19.80 24.07
C ALA A 361 5.75 20.07 25.58
#